data_350a5e45d9ec959202e8464d7d13e460
#
_entry.id   350a5e45d9ec959202e8464d7d13e460
#
_cell.length_a   1.000
_cell.length_b   1.000
_cell.length_c   1.000
_cell.angle_alpha   90.00
_cell.angle_beta   90.00
_cell.angle_gamma   90.00
#
_symmetry.space_group_name_H-M   'P 1'
#
loop_
_entity.id
_entity.type
_entity.pdbx_description
1 polymer ?
#
loop_
_entity_poly.entity_id
_entity_poly.type
_entity_poly.pdbx_seq_one_letter_code
_entity_poly.pdbx_strand_id
1 'polypeptide(L)'
;LAAVQSRYLGLIRARILAHRHYPPLARARHLEGEVRLRFTLNKSGRLSREVEIVKPSGFAVLDEQATECIRAAAPFPPFPPELQKDSLTVEVPIVYRLKDWSG
;
A
#
# COMPACT_ATOMS: atom_id res chain seq x y z
N LEU A 1 -21.14 0.86 -10.49
CA LEU A 1 -20.23 -0.12 -9.88
C LEU A 1 -18.78 0.28 -10.03
N ALA A 2 -18.36 0.67 -11.24
CA ALA A 2 -16.98 1.13 -11.45
C ALA A 2 -16.66 2.36 -10.61
N ALA A 3 -17.61 3.28 -10.48
CA ALA A 3 -17.42 4.49 -9.68
C ALA A 3 -17.28 4.18 -8.19
N VAL A 4 -18.04 3.19 -7.70
CA VAL A 4 -17.95 2.75 -6.30
C VAL A 4 -16.58 2.15 -6.02
N GLN A 5 -16.12 1.27 -6.90
CA GLN A 5 -14.82 0.64 -6.74
C GLN A 5 -13.68 1.65 -6.84
N SER A 6 -13.75 2.58 -7.79
CA SER A 6 -12.75 3.65 -7.92
C SER A 6 -12.64 4.50 -6.68
N ARG A 7 -13.78 4.87 -6.09
CA ARG A 7 -13.80 5.66 -4.87
C ARG A 7 -13.17 4.91 -3.70
N TYR A 8 -13.51 3.63 -3.57
CA TYR A 8 -12.95 2.81 -2.51
C TYR A 8 -11.44 2.65 -2.68
N LEU A 9 -10.96 2.41 -3.90
CA LEU A 9 -9.53 2.33 -4.18
C LEU A 9 -8.82 3.64 -3.84
N GLY A 10 -9.48 4.78 -4.06
CA GLY A 10 -8.95 6.08 -3.66
C GLY A 10 -8.75 6.19 -2.15
N LEU A 11 -9.70 5.68 -1.37
CA LEU A 11 -9.59 5.65 0.08
C LEU A 11 -8.43 4.77 0.54
N ILE A 12 -8.24 3.62 -0.11
CA ILE A 12 -7.12 2.72 0.17
C ILE A 12 -5.79 3.43 -0.08
N ARG A 13 -5.66 4.07 -1.24
CA ARG A 13 -4.42 4.78 -1.59
C ARG A 13 -4.12 5.91 -0.61
N ALA A 14 -5.13 6.69 -0.24
CA ALA A 14 -4.95 7.78 0.69
C ALA A 14 -4.45 7.29 2.05
N ARG A 15 -5.01 6.17 2.51
CA ARG A 15 -4.62 5.59 3.78
C ARG A 15 -3.19 5.05 3.76
N ILE A 16 -2.80 4.42 2.66
CA ILE A 16 -1.43 3.95 2.47
C ILE A 16 -0.45 5.12 2.46
N LEU A 17 -0.79 6.20 1.74
CA LEU A 17 0.06 7.39 1.70
C LEU A 17 0.22 8.02 3.08
N ALA A 18 -0.84 7.98 3.90
CA ALA A 18 -0.79 8.52 5.25
C ALA A 18 0.17 7.74 6.16
N HIS A 19 0.41 6.47 5.87
CA HIS A 19 1.30 5.61 6.67
C HIS A 19 2.66 5.39 6.01
N ARG A 20 2.91 6.04 4.89
CA ARG A 20 4.15 5.92 4.16
C ARG A 20 5.32 6.50 4.96
N HIS A 21 6.43 5.76 5.00
CA HIS A 21 7.61 6.18 5.74
C HIS A 21 8.87 5.82 4.97
N TYR A 22 9.78 6.77 4.87
CA TYR A 22 11.07 6.55 4.21
C TYR A 22 12.09 6.13 5.27
N PRO A 23 12.62 4.91 5.23
CA PRO A 23 13.55 4.45 6.27
C PRO A 23 14.78 5.35 6.37
N PRO A 24 15.20 5.75 7.58
CA PRO A 24 16.38 6.61 7.73
C PRO A 24 17.65 6.06 7.09
N LEU A 25 17.86 4.75 7.18
CA LEU A 25 19.00 4.11 6.54
C LEU A 25 19.00 4.30 5.03
N ALA A 26 17.82 4.12 4.41
CA ALA A 26 17.68 4.29 2.97
C ALA A 26 17.91 5.75 2.57
N ARG A 27 17.40 6.69 3.38
CA ARG A 27 17.63 8.12 3.13
C ARG A 27 19.10 8.47 3.20
N ALA A 28 19.78 7.98 4.24
CA ALA A 28 21.20 8.24 4.44
C ALA A 28 22.05 7.70 3.28
N ARG A 29 21.64 6.59 2.71
CA ARG A 29 22.36 5.96 1.60
C ARG A 29 21.82 6.34 0.23
N HIS A 30 20.85 7.24 0.17
CA HIS A 30 20.23 7.71 -1.07
C HIS A 30 19.66 6.56 -1.91
N LEU A 31 19.04 5.59 -1.22
CA LEU A 31 18.39 4.48 -1.89
C LEU A 31 17.00 4.90 -2.34
N GLU A 32 16.73 4.72 -3.64
CA GLU A 32 15.46 5.06 -4.26
C GLU A 32 14.94 3.87 -5.04
N GLY A 33 13.63 3.79 -5.18
CA GLY A 33 13.04 2.72 -5.97
C GLY A 33 11.53 2.67 -5.82
N GLU A 34 10.94 1.75 -6.56
CA GLU A 34 9.50 1.52 -6.51
C GLU A 34 9.26 0.07 -6.11
N VAL A 35 8.34 -0.12 -5.17
CA VAL A 35 7.89 -1.45 -4.75
C VAL A 35 6.46 -1.61 -5.20
N ARG A 36 6.16 -2.68 -5.92
CA ARG A 36 4.79 -3.00 -6.30
C ARG A 36 4.29 -4.14 -5.43
N LEU A 37 3.17 -3.92 -4.75
CA LEU A 37 2.64 -4.87 -3.78
C LEU A 37 1.21 -5.25 -4.15
N ARG A 38 0.84 -6.44 -3.73
CA ARG A 38 -0.51 -6.95 -3.90
C ARG A 38 -1.02 -7.44 -2.55
N PHE A 39 -2.26 -7.09 -2.24
CA PHE A 39 -2.88 -7.54 -1.00
C PHE A 39 -4.37 -7.76 -1.22
N THR A 40 -4.95 -8.61 -0.40
CA THR A 40 -6.36 -8.97 -0.51
C THR A 40 -7.08 -8.56 0.78
N LEU A 41 -8.21 -7.89 0.62
CA LEU A 41 -9.05 -7.43 1.72
C LEU A 41 -10.34 -8.22 1.76
N ASN A 42 -10.87 -8.43 2.96
CA ASN A 42 -12.21 -8.95 3.15
C ASN A 42 -13.20 -7.79 3.30
N LYS A 43 -14.49 -8.09 3.45
CA LYS A 43 -15.54 -7.07 3.56
C LYS A 43 -15.31 -6.05 4.66
N SER A 44 -14.66 -6.47 5.76
CA SER A 44 -14.42 -5.57 6.89
C SER A 44 -13.20 -4.67 6.67
N GLY A 45 -12.53 -4.79 5.54
CA GLY A 45 -11.34 -3.99 5.24
C GLY A 45 -10.05 -4.57 5.81
N ARG A 46 -10.10 -5.79 6.30
CA ARG A 46 -8.93 -6.44 6.89
C ARG A 46 -8.17 -7.24 5.86
N LEU A 47 -6.85 -7.33 6.04
CA LEU A 47 -6.02 -8.19 5.22
C LEU A 47 -6.41 -9.65 5.47
N SER A 48 -6.75 -10.37 4.41
CA SER A 48 -7.18 -11.77 4.51
C SER A 48 -6.06 -12.75 4.23
N ARG A 49 -4.89 -12.26 3.80
CA ARG A 49 -3.69 -13.06 3.56
C ARG A 49 -2.46 -12.18 3.61
N GLU A 50 -1.28 -12.78 3.54
CA GLU A 50 -0.02 -12.05 3.55
C GLU A 50 0.07 -11.09 2.38
N VAL A 51 0.71 -9.93 2.62
CA VAL A 51 1.03 -8.97 1.57
C VAL A 51 2.11 -9.56 0.67
N GLU A 52 1.91 -9.48 -0.64
CA GLU A 52 2.87 -9.99 -1.61
C GLU A 52 3.65 -8.86 -2.25
N ILE A 53 4.96 -9.05 -2.44
CA ILE A 53 5.77 -8.14 -3.24
C ILE A 53 5.75 -8.67 -4.66
N VAL A 54 5.06 -7.95 -5.56
CA VAL A 54 4.95 -8.33 -6.97
C VAL A 54 6.23 -7.95 -7.71
N LYS A 55 6.75 -6.77 -7.39
CA LYS A 55 7.99 -6.28 -8.00
C LYS A 55 8.80 -5.56 -6.93
N PRO A 56 9.98 -6.11 -6.56
CA PRO A 56 10.82 -5.47 -5.55
C PRO A 56 11.55 -4.25 -6.10
N SER A 57 11.96 -3.36 -5.19
CA SER A 57 12.71 -2.15 -5.54
C SER A 57 14.16 -2.44 -5.90
N GLY A 58 14.67 -3.58 -5.47
CA GLY A 58 16.09 -3.89 -5.53
C GLY A 58 16.80 -3.66 -4.19
N PHE A 59 16.09 -3.12 -3.20
CA PHE A 59 16.65 -2.86 -1.87
C PHE A 59 15.71 -3.42 -0.81
N ALA A 60 16.20 -4.40 -0.05
CA ALA A 60 15.40 -5.08 0.96
C ALA A 60 14.81 -4.11 1.98
N VAL A 61 15.54 -3.08 2.36
CA VAL A 61 15.08 -2.11 3.34
C VAL A 61 13.82 -1.35 2.86
N LEU A 62 13.74 -1.04 1.57
CA LEU A 62 12.57 -0.40 0.98
C LEU A 62 11.42 -1.38 0.85
N ASP A 63 11.72 -2.61 0.45
CA ASP A 63 10.70 -3.65 0.26
C ASP A 63 10.02 -3.98 1.59
N GLU A 64 10.79 -4.11 2.66
CA GLU A 64 10.28 -4.37 4.00
C GLU A 64 9.42 -3.21 4.50
N GLN A 65 9.90 -1.98 4.28
CA GLN A 65 9.16 -0.80 4.69
C GLN A 65 7.83 -0.67 3.95
N ALA A 66 7.82 -0.98 2.67
CA ALA A 66 6.60 -0.93 1.86
C ALA A 66 5.57 -1.96 2.38
N THR A 67 6.02 -3.17 2.68
CA THR A 67 5.15 -4.19 3.25
C THR A 67 4.57 -3.74 4.59
N GLU A 68 5.41 -3.16 5.44
CA GLU A 68 4.99 -2.67 6.74
C GLU A 68 4.00 -1.52 6.61
N CYS A 69 4.17 -0.68 5.59
CA CYS A 69 3.25 0.42 5.30
C CYS A 69 1.81 -0.10 5.07
N ILE A 70 1.68 -1.18 4.29
CA ILE A 70 0.37 -1.78 4.05
C ILE A 70 -0.22 -2.34 5.35
N ARG A 71 0.60 -3.04 6.14
CA ARG A 71 0.16 -3.60 7.42
C ARG A 71 -0.27 -2.51 8.40
N ALA A 72 0.48 -1.43 8.46
CA ALA A 72 0.17 -0.32 9.36
C ALA A 72 -1.10 0.42 8.94
N ALA A 73 -1.37 0.48 7.64
CA ALA A 73 -2.59 1.12 7.12
C ALA A 73 -3.84 0.28 7.38
N ALA A 74 -3.70 -1.03 7.55
CA ALA A 74 -4.83 -1.90 7.83
C ALA A 74 -5.28 -1.75 9.29
N PRO A 75 -6.56 -1.93 9.62
CA PRO A 75 -7.62 -2.25 8.67
C PRO A 75 -8.04 -1.03 7.85
N PHE A 76 -8.40 -1.29 6.62
CA PHE A 76 -8.94 -0.27 5.72
C PHE A 76 -10.42 -0.07 6.00
N PRO A 77 -11.07 0.97 5.45
CA PRO A 77 -12.51 1.12 5.61
C PRO A 77 -13.25 -0.13 5.11
N PRO A 78 -14.37 -0.51 5.75
CA PRO A 78 -15.17 -1.63 5.25
C PRO A 78 -15.66 -1.36 3.83
N PHE A 79 -15.93 -2.43 3.08
CA PHE A 79 -16.47 -2.28 1.73
C PHE A 79 -17.83 -1.58 1.79
N PRO A 80 -18.09 -0.60 0.90
CA PRO A 80 -19.43 -0.05 0.81
C PRO A 80 -20.40 -1.13 0.32
N PRO A 81 -21.67 -1.10 0.78
CA PRO A 81 -22.64 -2.15 0.38
C PRO A 81 -22.79 -2.27 -1.13
N GLU A 82 -22.66 -1.17 -1.85
CA GLU A 82 -22.81 -1.13 -3.32
C GLU A 82 -21.73 -1.93 -4.03
N LEU A 83 -20.61 -2.20 -3.38
CA LEU A 83 -19.51 -2.94 -4.00
C LEU A 83 -19.86 -4.40 -4.24
N GLN A 84 -20.67 -5.00 -3.36
CA GLN A 84 -21.19 -6.37 -3.50
C GLN A 84 -20.12 -7.42 -3.76
N LYS A 85 -19.02 -7.33 -3.03
CA LYS A 85 -17.91 -8.29 -3.10
C LYS A 85 -17.55 -8.78 -1.72
N ASP A 86 -17.11 -10.03 -1.64
CA ASP A 86 -16.65 -10.62 -0.38
C ASP A 86 -15.17 -10.40 -0.16
N SER A 87 -14.44 -10.20 -1.24
CA SER A 87 -13.00 -9.92 -1.18
C SER A 87 -12.59 -9.01 -2.33
N LEU A 88 -11.47 -8.35 -2.16
CA LEU A 88 -10.92 -7.47 -3.18
C LEU A 88 -9.40 -7.57 -3.14
N THR A 89 -8.80 -7.90 -4.29
CA THR A 89 -7.35 -7.92 -4.42
C THR A 89 -6.92 -6.62 -5.06
N VAL A 90 -5.98 -5.94 -4.41
CA VAL A 90 -5.51 -4.62 -4.81
C VAL A 90 -4.01 -4.69 -5.06
N GLU A 91 -3.57 -4.05 -6.14
CA GLU A 91 -2.15 -3.92 -6.45
C GLU A 91 -1.80 -2.44 -6.46
N VAL A 92 -0.76 -2.05 -5.73
CA VAL A 92 -0.36 -0.66 -5.60
C VAL A 92 1.15 -0.51 -5.71
N PRO A 93 1.63 0.59 -6.30
CA PRO A 93 3.05 0.94 -6.23
C PRO A 93 3.29 1.85 -5.03
N ILE A 94 4.42 1.65 -4.37
CA ILE A 94 4.92 2.62 -3.39
C ILE A 94 6.26 3.11 -3.91
N VAL A 95 6.35 4.42 -4.15
CA VAL A 95 7.51 5.03 -4.78
C VAL A 95 8.34 5.75 -3.71
N TYR A 96 9.62 5.41 -3.67
CA TYR A 96 10.58 6.05 -2.78
C TYR A 96 11.55 6.89 -3.61
N ARG A 97 11.35 8.20 -3.59
CA ARG A 97 12.23 9.18 -4.24
C ARG A 97 12.48 10.31 -3.27
N LEU A 98 13.74 10.61 -3.06
CA LEU A 98 14.13 11.61 -2.06
C LEU A 98 13.54 12.99 -2.34
N LYS A 99 13.42 13.36 -3.59
CA LYS A 99 12.86 14.67 -3.96
C LYS A 99 11.38 14.82 -3.59
N ASP A 100 10.68 13.70 -3.41
CA ASP A 100 9.24 13.71 -3.07
C ASP A 100 9.02 13.75 -1.56
N TRP A 101 10.09 13.71 -0.78
CA TRP A 101 10.04 13.65 0.68
C TRP A 101 10.74 14.85 1.26
N SER A 102 9.98 15.81 1.73
CA SER A 102 10.53 17.01 2.36
C SER A 102 10.79 16.77 3.85
N GLY A 103 11.90 17.24 4.30
CA GLY A 103 12.28 17.20 5.67
C GLY A 103 12.89 15.93 6.14
#